data_1607fba473ea71ac5161a6b328f5e0cc
#
_entry.id   1607fba473ea71ac5161a6b328f5e0cc
#
_cell.length_a   1.000
_cell.length_b   1.000
_cell.length_c   1.000
_cell.angle_alpha   90.00
_cell.angle_beta   90.00
_cell.angle_gamma   90.00
#
_symmetry.space_group_name_H-M   'P 1'
#
loop_
_entity.id
_entity.type
_entity.pdbx_description
1 polymer ?
#
loop_
_entity_poly.entity_id
_entity_poly.type
_entity_poly.pdbx_seq_one_letter_code
_entity_poly.pdbx_strand_id
1 'polypeptide(L)'
;MAGFAVPFLSAWQPSERAKALGASVKYDLSKLEPGAMAVVEWRRTPIFIVHQTSEAIKNLPSLNQKVANPALEEGVSRSTNEKFSVVKGVCTHLSCAPKYHPEIEPKAWDEDWKGGFFCPCHGSKFDLAGRVYKNVPAPTNLEVPPHSFQGDTLIIGEA
;
A
#
# COMPACT_ATOMS: atom_id res chain seq x y z
N MET A 1 48.77 -6.47 -15.03
CA MET A 1 47.52 -6.59 -15.84
C MET A 1 46.20 -6.43 -15.05
N ALA A 2 46.23 -5.99 -13.77
CA ALA A 2 45.01 -5.77 -12.97
C ALA A 2 44.22 -4.46 -13.32
N GLY A 3 44.86 -3.48 -13.95
CA GLY A 3 44.25 -2.15 -14.21
C GLY A 3 43.14 -2.15 -15.27
N PHE A 4 43.10 -3.12 -16.18
CA PHE A 4 42.09 -3.18 -17.24
C PHE A 4 40.71 -3.69 -16.75
N ALA A 5 40.64 -4.42 -15.66
CA ALA A 5 39.39 -4.94 -15.15
C ALA A 5 38.58 -3.92 -14.33
N VAL A 6 39.25 -2.92 -13.74
CA VAL A 6 38.63 -1.93 -12.85
C VAL A 6 37.48 -1.15 -13.50
N PRO A 7 37.61 -0.59 -14.74
CA PRO A 7 36.50 0.15 -15.35
C PRO A 7 35.31 -0.75 -15.71
N PHE A 8 35.55 -2.02 -16.02
CA PHE A 8 34.46 -2.97 -16.31
C PHE A 8 33.73 -3.37 -15.03
N LEU A 9 34.44 -3.61 -13.94
CA LEU A 9 33.85 -3.92 -12.64
C LEU A 9 33.12 -2.71 -12.05
N SER A 10 33.67 -1.49 -12.23
CA SER A 10 33.01 -0.26 -11.77
C SER A 10 31.75 0.06 -12.56
N ALA A 11 31.67 -0.35 -13.83
CA ALA A 11 30.44 -0.18 -14.65
C ALA A 11 29.27 -1.03 -14.16
N TRP A 12 29.51 -2.07 -13.37
CA TRP A 12 28.46 -2.89 -12.73
C TRP A 12 27.96 -2.30 -11.41
N GLN A 13 28.64 -1.29 -10.88
CA GLN A 13 28.15 -0.57 -9.70
C GLN A 13 26.90 0.24 -10.06
N PRO A 14 25.85 0.21 -9.22
CA PRO A 14 24.67 1.01 -9.48
C PRO A 14 25.06 2.50 -9.49
N SER A 15 24.56 3.25 -10.47
CA SER A 15 24.75 4.70 -10.54
C SER A 15 24.17 5.38 -9.30
N GLU A 16 24.68 6.59 -8.96
CA GLU A 16 24.14 7.38 -7.85
C GLU A 16 22.62 7.63 -8.00
N ARG A 17 22.15 7.78 -9.23
CA ARG A 17 20.72 7.87 -9.53
C ARG A 17 19.97 6.57 -9.19
N ALA A 18 20.54 5.42 -9.47
CA ALA A 18 19.95 4.13 -9.13
C ALA A 18 19.93 3.89 -7.62
N LYS A 19 21.00 4.30 -6.91
CA LYS A 19 21.06 4.28 -5.45
C LYS A 19 20.00 5.20 -4.83
N ALA A 20 19.86 6.42 -5.34
CA ALA A 20 18.86 7.38 -4.88
C ALA A 20 17.43 6.89 -5.08
N LEU A 21 17.15 6.23 -6.21
CA LEU A 21 15.83 5.63 -6.48
C LEU A 21 15.50 4.46 -5.55
N GLY A 22 16.52 3.78 -5.01
CA GLY A 22 16.37 2.70 -4.05
C GLY A 22 16.36 3.15 -2.59
N ALA A 23 16.65 4.42 -2.32
CA ALA A 23 16.70 4.95 -0.96
C ALA A 23 15.32 4.87 -0.26
N SER A 24 15.36 4.75 1.06
CA SER A 24 14.17 4.82 1.90
C SER A 24 13.56 6.23 1.87
N VAL A 25 12.23 6.27 2.02
CA VAL A 25 11.45 7.51 2.10
C VAL A 25 10.86 7.64 3.49
N LYS A 26 11.02 8.82 4.10
CA LYS A 26 10.46 9.13 5.42
C LYS A 26 9.22 10.01 5.26
N TYR A 27 8.18 9.69 6.04
CA TYR A 27 6.93 10.46 6.09
C TYR A 27 6.54 10.76 7.54
N ASP A 28 6.20 12.01 7.83
CA ASP A 28 5.73 12.46 9.15
C ASP A 28 4.23 12.23 9.28
N LEU A 29 3.86 11.23 10.08
CA LEU A 29 2.48 10.80 10.30
C LEU A 29 1.69 11.77 11.19
N SER A 30 2.35 12.65 11.96
CA SER A 30 1.69 13.59 12.87
C SER A 30 0.76 14.57 12.14
N LYS A 31 1.00 14.76 10.84
CA LYS A 31 0.23 15.66 9.95
C LYS A 31 -0.91 14.96 9.21
N LEU A 32 -1.03 13.65 9.34
CA LEU A 32 -2.04 12.88 8.63
C LEU A 32 -3.26 12.65 9.53
N GLU A 33 -4.34 13.35 9.26
CA GLU A 33 -5.58 13.26 10.01
C GLU A 33 -6.25 11.88 9.85
N PRO A 34 -6.99 11.38 10.87
CA PRO A 34 -7.78 10.16 10.75
C PRO A 34 -8.76 10.22 9.57
N GLY A 35 -8.79 9.17 8.76
CA GLY A 35 -9.57 9.08 7.52
C GLY A 35 -8.90 9.72 6.31
N ALA A 36 -7.77 10.40 6.47
CA ALA A 36 -7.01 10.96 5.36
C ALA A 36 -6.04 9.95 4.74
N MET A 37 -5.67 10.21 3.50
CA MET A 37 -4.64 9.47 2.76
C MET A 37 -3.56 10.42 2.27
N ALA A 38 -2.30 10.04 2.48
CA ALA A 38 -1.14 10.64 1.83
C ALA A 38 -0.61 9.71 0.74
N VAL A 39 0.03 10.31 -0.26
CA VAL A 39 0.71 9.58 -1.33
C VAL A 39 2.17 10.01 -1.37
N VAL A 40 3.08 9.05 -1.27
CA VAL A 40 4.52 9.27 -1.45
C VAL A 40 5.03 8.38 -2.56
N GLU A 41 6.09 8.80 -3.23
CA GLU A 41 6.71 7.98 -4.26
C GLU A 41 7.91 7.22 -3.68
N TRP A 42 7.95 5.91 -3.88
CA TRP A 42 9.11 5.06 -3.59
C TRP A 42 9.37 4.13 -4.76
N ARG A 43 10.61 4.13 -5.27
CA ARG A 43 11.01 3.36 -6.45
C ARG A 43 10.08 3.57 -7.65
N ARG A 44 9.68 4.82 -7.90
CA ARG A 44 8.72 5.20 -8.96
C ARG A 44 7.32 4.58 -8.81
N THR A 45 6.99 4.09 -7.64
CA THR A 45 5.69 3.52 -7.33
C THR A 45 4.99 4.40 -6.31
N PRO A 46 3.72 4.78 -6.51
CA PRO A 46 2.96 5.49 -5.51
C PRO A 46 2.69 4.55 -4.32
N ILE A 47 2.98 5.04 -3.12
CA ILE A 47 2.65 4.36 -1.87
C ILE A 47 1.54 5.17 -1.21
N PHE A 48 0.44 4.50 -0.93
CA PHE A 48 -0.70 5.04 -0.20
C PHE A 48 -0.49 4.82 1.28
N ILE A 49 -0.59 5.88 2.06
CA ILE A 49 -0.51 5.88 3.52
C ILE A 49 -1.87 6.38 4.00
N VAL A 50 -2.66 5.50 4.59
CA VAL A 50 -4.00 5.83 5.12
C VAL A 50 -3.96 5.82 6.64
N HIS A 51 -4.37 6.92 7.27
CA HIS A 51 -4.66 6.93 8.69
C HIS A 51 -6.09 6.43 8.89
N GLN A 52 -6.23 5.18 9.29
CA GLN A 52 -7.52 4.52 9.46
C GLN A 52 -8.26 5.09 10.66
N THR A 53 -9.56 5.33 10.53
CA THR A 53 -10.42 5.67 11.68
C THR A 53 -10.67 4.44 12.55
N SER A 54 -10.98 4.65 13.82
CA SER A 54 -11.33 3.54 14.73
C SER A 54 -12.54 2.74 14.23
N GLU A 55 -13.48 3.37 13.54
CA GLU A 55 -14.63 2.72 12.94
C GLU A 55 -14.21 1.83 11.76
N ALA A 56 -13.34 2.34 10.90
CA ALA A 56 -12.80 1.59 9.77
C ALA A 56 -12.05 0.33 10.23
N ILE A 57 -11.19 0.45 11.26
CA ILE A 57 -10.47 -0.69 11.84
C ILE A 57 -11.44 -1.74 12.38
N LYS A 58 -12.49 -1.33 13.11
CA LYS A 58 -13.52 -2.24 13.65
C LYS A 58 -14.32 -2.97 12.56
N ASN A 59 -14.47 -2.35 11.39
CA ASN A 59 -15.22 -2.94 10.28
C ASN A 59 -14.40 -3.96 9.46
N LEU A 60 -13.05 -3.91 9.50
CA LEU A 60 -12.22 -4.81 8.69
C LEU A 60 -12.52 -6.32 8.92
N PRO A 61 -12.74 -6.82 10.15
CA PRO A 61 -13.07 -8.24 10.35
C PRO A 61 -14.39 -8.66 9.69
N SER A 62 -15.39 -7.76 9.62
CA SER A 62 -16.67 -8.04 8.98
C SER A 62 -16.54 -8.32 7.48
N LEU A 63 -15.47 -7.83 6.85
CA LEU A 63 -15.17 -8.03 5.44
C LEU A 63 -14.49 -9.38 5.13
N ASN A 64 -14.13 -10.19 6.13
CA ASN A 64 -13.40 -11.44 5.92
C ASN A 64 -14.09 -12.39 4.97
N GLN A 65 -15.42 -12.40 4.93
CA GLN A 65 -16.19 -13.24 4.00
C GLN A 65 -16.24 -12.67 2.58
N LYS A 66 -16.03 -11.36 2.42
CA LYS A 66 -16.09 -10.67 1.13
C LYS A 66 -14.73 -10.64 0.40
N VAL A 67 -13.62 -10.74 1.12
CA VAL A 67 -12.27 -10.72 0.53
C VAL A 67 -11.84 -12.11 0.07
N ALA A 68 -11.03 -12.16 -0.98
CA ALA A 68 -10.58 -13.42 -1.58
C ALA A 68 -9.55 -14.13 -0.70
N ASN A 69 -8.72 -13.39 0.02
CA ASN A 69 -7.74 -13.92 0.95
C ASN A 69 -7.87 -13.21 2.31
N PRO A 70 -8.78 -13.67 3.18
CA PRO A 70 -8.97 -13.08 4.50
C PRO A 70 -7.83 -13.40 5.45
N ALA A 71 -7.09 -14.49 5.19
CA ALA A 71 -6.08 -15.01 6.05
C ALA A 71 -4.81 -14.14 6.04
N LEU A 72 -4.83 -13.19 6.94
CA LEU A 72 -3.65 -12.83 7.69
C LEU A 72 -3.89 -13.41 9.07
N GLU A 73 -3.23 -14.52 9.35
CA GLU A 73 -3.48 -15.38 10.50
C GLU A 73 -3.27 -14.69 11.86
N GLU A 74 -2.79 -13.45 11.89
CA GLU A 74 -2.49 -12.67 13.11
C GLU A 74 -2.98 -11.21 13.02
N GLY A 75 -4.22 -11.02 12.66
CA GLY A 75 -4.83 -9.69 12.65
C GLY A 75 -5.21 -9.20 11.27
N VAL A 76 -6.12 -8.24 11.24
CA VAL A 76 -6.67 -7.73 10.00
C VAL A 76 -5.74 -6.69 9.35
N SER A 77 -4.86 -6.10 10.16
CA SER A 77 -3.89 -5.11 9.67
C SER A 77 -2.72 -5.80 8.97
N ARG A 78 -2.43 -5.35 7.77
CA ARG A 78 -1.25 -5.74 6.99
C ARG A 78 -0.07 -4.80 7.21
N SER A 79 -0.22 -3.86 8.11
CA SER A 79 0.80 -2.95 8.60
C SER A 79 1.22 -3.33 10.01
N THR A 80 2.45 -3.05 10.40
CA THR A 80 2.95 -3.24 11.77
C THR A 80 2.34 -2.28 12.77
N ASN A 81 1.56 -1.30 12.31
CA ASN A 81 0.76 -0.39 13.11
C ASN A 81 -0.68 -0.38 12.59
N GLU A 82 -1.63 -0.86 13.38
CA GLU A 82 -3.04 -0.98 13.00
C GLU A 82 -3.72 0.34 12.60
N LYS A 83 -3.22 1.47 13.12
CA LYS A 83 -3.76 2.79 12.77
C LYS A 83 -3.47 3.19 11.32
N PHE A 84 -2.44 2.61 10.72
CA PHE A 84 -2.01 3.00 9.38
C PHE A 84 -2.02 1.83 8.43
N SER A 85 -2.63 2.03 7.26
CA SER A 85 -2.48 1.13 6.12
C SER A 85 -1.42 1.70 5.18
N VAL A 86 -0.44 0.88 4.81
CA VAL A 86 0.66 1.27 3.92
C VAL A 86 0.70 0.27 2.77
N VAL A 87 0.25 0.69 1.59
CA VAL A 87 0.15 -0.19 0.42
C VAL A 87 0.64 0.49 -0.84
N LYS A 88 1.10 -0.28 -1.82
CA LYS A 88 1.36 0.25 -3.16
C LYS A 88 0.05 0.64 -3.82
N GLY A 89 -0.03 1.88 -4.30
CA GLY A 89 -1.18 2.44 -4.99
C GLY A 89 -1.32 1.95 -6.43
N VAL A 90 -1.14 0.65 -6.65
CA VAL A 90 -1.12 0.01 -7.97
C VAL A 90 -2.02 -1.22 -7.95
N CYS A 91 -3.07 -1.19 -8.76
CA CYS A 91 -4.00 -2.30 -8.89
C CYS A 91 -3.29 -3.55 -9.43
N THR A 92 -3.48 -4.69 -8.78
CA THR A 92 -2.84 -5.95 -9.13
C THR A 92 -3.41 -6.62 -10.40
N HIS A 93 -4.47 -6.05 -11.01
CA HIS A 93 -4.98 -6.50 -12.30
C HIS A 93 -4.07 -6.04 -13.46
N LEU A 94 -4.06 -4.75 -13.78
CA LEU A 94 -3.32 -4.15 -14.90
C LEU A 94 -2.67 -2.80 -14.53
N SER A 95 -2.23 -2.66 -13.29
CA SER A 95 -1.42 -1.54 -12.79
C SER A 95 -2.10 -0.15 -12.83
N CYS A 96 -3.43 -0.07 -12.96
CA CYS A 96 -4.14 1.19 -12.78
C CYS A 96 -4.01 1.69 -11.34
N ALA A 97 -4.14 3.00 -11.12
CA ALA A 97 -4.19 3.59 -9.78
C ALA A 97 -5.60 3.45 -9.18
N PRO A 98 -5.81 2.68 -8.11
CA PRO A 98 -7.08 2.63 -7.42
C PRO A 98 -7.38 3.98 -6.75
N LYS A 99 -8.65 4.35 -6.69
CA LYS A 99 -9.10 5.55 -5.98
C LYS A 99 -9.46 5.22 -4.55
N TYR A 100 -9.08 6.09 -3.64
CA TYR A 100 -9.41 6.00 -2.23
C TYR A 100 -10.84 6.48 -1.98
N HIS A 101 -11.63 5.68 -1.29
CA HIS A 101 -13.00 5.92 -0.89
C HIS A 101 -13.18 5.55 0.58
N PRO A 102 -12.93 6.49 1.51
CA PRO A 102 -12.99 6.22 2.95
C PRO A 102 -14.41 6.09 3.50
N GLU A 103 -15.41 6.55 2.75
CA GLU A 103 -16.79 6.64 3.22
C GLU A 103 -17.37 5.25 3.51
N ILE A 104 -18.00 5.11 4.67
CA ILE A 104 -18.72 3.89 5.08
C ILE A 104 -20.20 4.11 4.72
N GLU A 105 -20.52 3.94 3.45
CA GLU A 105 -21.87 4.16 2.91
C GLU A 105 -22.07 3.32 1.63
N PRO A 106 -23.30 3.01 1.24
CA PRO A 106 -23.58 2.34 -0.02
C PRO A 106 -22.98 3.06 -1.21
N LYS A 107 -22.35 2.32 -2.11
CA LYS A 107 -21.82 2.80 -3.39
C LYS A 107 -22.47 2.04 -4.54
N ALA A 108 -22.48 2.62 -5.73
CA ALA A 108 -23.04 1.99 -6.93
C ALA A 108 -22.41 0.62 -7.25
N TRP A 109 -21.20 0.37 -6.77
CA TRP A 109 -20.46 -0.87 -6.97
C TRP A 109 -20.46 -1.82 -5.75
N ASP A 110 -20.99 -1.39 -4.60
CA ASP A 110 -21.09 -2.19 -3.37
C ASP A 110 -22.07 -1.53 -2.38
N GLU A 111 -23.23 -2.16 -2.18
CA GLU A 111 -24.26 -1.64 -1.27
C GLU A 111 -23.83 -1.65 0.21
N ASP A 112 -22.85 -2.51 0.56
CA ASP A 112 -22.31 -2.62 1.91
C ASP A 112 -20.82 -2.21 1.94
N TRP A 113 -20.50 -1.08 1.30
CA TRP A 113 -19.16 -0.54 1.26
C TRP A 113 -18.72 -0.05 2.64
N LYS A 114 -17.54 -0.47 3.10
CA LYS A 114 -16.97 -0.15 4.42
C LYS A 114 -15.67 0.66 4.33
N GLY A 115 -15.47 1.39 3.25
CA GLY A 115 -14.22 2.07 2.96
C GLY A 115 -13.18 1.18 2.30
N GLY A 116 -12.31 1.78 1.51
CA GLY A 116 -11.25 1.06 0.79
C GLY A 116 -10.81 1.75 -0.49
N PHE A 117 -10.41 0.92 -1.46
CA PHE A 117 -9.93 1.39 -2.75
C PHE A 117 -10.75 0.75 -3.89
N PHE A 118 -11.19 1.57 -4.82
CA PHE A 118 -11.89 1.15 -6.02
C PHE A 118 -11.04 1.47 -7.25
N CYS A 119 -10.80 0.46 -8.08
CA CYS A 119 -10.08 0.63 -9.34
C CYS A 119 -11.08 0.93 -10.48
N PRO A 120 -11.09 2.15 -11.04
CA PRO A 120 -12.09 2.54 -12.04
C PRO A 120 -11.88 1.88 -13.40
N CYS A 121 -10.70 1.30 -13.67
CA CYS A 121 -10.40 0.68 -14.96
C CYS A 121 -11.31 -0.53 -15.23
N HIS A 122 -11.44 -1.44 -14.25
CA HIS A 122 -12.20 -2.68 -14.44
C HIS A 122 -12.99 -3.10 -13.18
N GLY A 123 -13.19 -2.19 -12.23
CA GLY A 123 -14.06 -2.41 -11.07
C GLY A 123 -13.47 -3.27 -9.95
N SER A 124 -12.14 -3.47 -9.90
CA SER A 124 -11.53 -4.17 -8.77
C SER A 124 -11.69 -3.37 -7.49
N LYS A 125 -12.00 -4.07 -6.39
CA LYS A 125 -12.23 -3.50 -5.06
C LYS A 125 -11.21 -4.03 -4.07
N PHE A 126 -10.76 -3.17 -3.18
CA PHE A 126 -9.87 -3.52 -2.07
C PHE A 126 -10.36 -2.81 -0.81
N ASP A 127 -10.28 -3.47 0.32
CA ASP A 127 -10.58 -2.83 1.60
C ASP A 127 -9.45 -1.89 2.06
N LEU A 128 -9.62 -1.26 3.21
CA LEU A 128 -8.62 -0.31 3.75
C LEU A 128 -7.29 -0.97 4.13
N ALA A 129 -7.26 -2.27 4.39
CA ALA A 129 -6.02 -3.02 4.57
C ALA A 129 -5.38 -3.43 3.21
N GLY A 130 -5.98 -3.07 2.08
CA GLY A 130 -5.54 -3.46 0.74
C GLY A 130 -5.86 -4.91 0.37
N ARG A 131 -6.81 -5.57 1.07
CA ARG A 131 -7.23 -6.93 0.74
C ARG A 131 -8.22 -6.90 -0.43
N VAL A 132 -7.98 -7.75 -1.41
CA VAL A 132 -8.81 -7.83 -2.61
C VAL A 132 -10.15 -8.50 -2.31
N TYR A 133 -11.23 -7.94 -2.82
CA TYR A 133 -12.56 -8.56 -2.76
C TYR A 133 -12.65 -9.78 -3.67
N LYS A 134 -13.57 -10.70 -3.35
CA LYS A 134 -13.93 -11.80 -4.24
C LYS A 134 -14.63 -11.28 -5.50
N ASN A 135 -14.57 -12.06 -6.56
CA ASN A 135 -15.29 -11.80 -7.81
C ASN A 135 -14.97 -10.45 -8.47
N VAL A 136 -13.70 -10.03 -8.37
CA VAL A 136 -13.17 -8.86 -9.07
C VAL A 136 -11.98 -9.25 -9.95
N PRO A 137 -11.60 -8.45 -10.97
CA PRO A 137 -10.50 -8.79 -11.88
C PRO A 137 -9.12 -8.88 -11.23
N ALA A 138 -8.86 -8.12 -10.17
CA ALA A 138 -7.57 -8.16 -9.46
C ALA A 138 -7.36 -9.51 -8.77
N PRO A 139 -6.25 -10.23 -9.05
CA PRO A 139 -6.04 -11.58 -8.54
C PRO A 139 -5.52 -11.62 -7.10
N THR A 140 -4.88 -10.55 -6.62
CA THR A 140 -4.21 -10.51 -5.32
C THR A 140 -4.45 -9.20 -4.58
N ASN A 141 -4.16 -9.20 -3.29
CA ASN A 141 -4.14 -8.01 -2.45
C ASN A 141 -3.17 -6.95 -2.99
N LEU A 142 -3.41 -5.67 -2.69
CA LEU A 142 -2.42 -4.62 -2.92
C LEU A 142 -1.12 -4.98 -2.19
N GLU A 143 0.01 -4.74 -2.82
CA GLU A 143 1.31 -5.08 -2.25
C GLU A 143 1.66 -4.12 -1.10
N VAL A 144 2.18 -4.68 0.00
CA VAL A 144 2.71 -3.90 1.13
C VAL A 144 4.21 -3.71 0.90
N PRO A 145 4.71 -2.47 0.78
CA PRO A 145 6.15 -2.23 0.69
C PRO A 145 6.84 -2.54 2.03
N PRO A 146 8.13 -2.89 2.04
CA PRO A 146 8.90 -2.92 3.28
C PRO A 146 8.79 -1.56 3.99
N HIS A 147 8.41 -1.56 5.25
CA HIS A 147 8.28 -0.33 6.02
C HIS A 147 8.41 -0.58 7.53
N SER A 148 8.80 0.47 8.25
CA SER A 148 8.87 0.47 9.71
C SER A 148 8.38 1.80 10.28
N PHE A 149 8.02 1.80 11.56
CA PHE A 149 7.58 2.99 12.29
C PHE A 149 8.59 3.35 13.36
N GLN A 150 9.00 4.62 13.41
CA GLN A 150 9.86 5.19 14.44
C GLN A 150 9.16 6.41 15.05
N GLY A 151 8.41 6.19 16.14
CA GLY A 151 7.49 7.20 16.67
C GLY A 151 6.46 7.61 15.62
N ASP A 152 6.37 8.92 15.34
CA ASP A 152 5.47 9.46 14.31
C ASP A 152 6.09 9.47 12.90
N THR A 153 7.22 8.83 12.69
CA THR A 153 7.86 8.74 11.38
C THR A 153 7.67 7.35 10.78
N LEU A 154 7.06 7.30 9.59
CA LEU A 154 7.01 6.12 8.74
C LEU A 154 8.25 6.11 7.83
N ILE A 155 8.96 4.99 7.80
CA ILE A 155 10.11 4.76 6.90
C ILE A 155 9.71 3.68 5.91
N ILE A 156 9.70 4.00 4.62
CA ILE A 156 9.35 3.09 3.53
C ILE A 156 10.63 2.67 2.82
N GLY A 157 10.80 1.37 2.59
CA GLY A 157 12.00 0.81 1.96
C GLY A 157 12.94 0.12 2.95
N GLU A 158 12.63 0.20 4.23
CA GLU A 158 13.35 -0.49 5.33
C GLU A 158 12.31 -1.20 6.21
N ALA A 159 12.59 -2.44 6.60
CA ALA A 159 11.76 -3.26 7.49
C ALA A 159 12.53 -3.60 8.76
#